data_db07eb3c43271840551b06312444f710
#
_entry.id   db07eb3c43271840551b06312444f710
#
_cell.length_a   1.000
_cell.length_b   1.000
_cell.length_c   1.000
_cell.angle_alpha   90.00
_cell.angle_beta   90.00
_cell.angle_gamma   90.00
#
_symmetry.space_group_name_H-M   'P 1'
#
loop_
_entity.id
_entity.type
_entity.pdbx_description
1 polymer ?
#
loop_
_entity_poly.entity_id
_entity_poly.type
_entity_poly.pdbx_seq_one_letter_code
_entity_poly.pdbx_strand_id
1 'polypeptide(L)'
;MIYSFAPMEGVTSYIYRRIHARMFPGADVYYAPFIAPDGNGNYKISSFRDTLPENNPGLTLVPQLLCSSAAPFISVAKEFQALGYEEINLNVGCPSGTVVSKHKGSGMLRDLAALDGILADIFAACPIRVSVKTRMGFADTAEFPPIAEIYRKYPISRLIVHSRDRAGMYKSRPDVDGFASELRSFPFPVEYNGDIFSPAAAQTVLARCPEVSGIMIGRGAVANPALFRMLRGGKALEREELQSFHDALLEEFLASGLSPVHAMARLKELWFYMQHVFPGESKAVKAVFKSKTLPDYRSAVAFLFSSCAFDGNSFFSA
;
A
#
# COMPACT_ATOMS: atom_id res chain seq x y z
N MET A 1 18.28 4.79 1.54
CA MET A 1 17.08 4.41 0.74
C MET A 1 16.01 3.92 1.70
N ILE A 2 14.83 4.53 1.67
CA ILE A 2 13.67 4.13 2.47
C ILE A 2 12.83 3.13 1.69
N TYR A 3 12.37 2.08 2.36
CA TYR A 3 11.42 1.11 1.80
C TYR A 3 10.10 1.19 2.54
N SER A 4 9.06 1.61 1.83
CA SER A 4 7.71 1.82 2.36
C SER A 4 6.75 0.71 1.92
N PHE A 5 5.99 0.15 2.85
CA PHE A 5 4.90 -0.77 2.51
C PHE A 5 3.63 0.03 2.17
N ALA A 6 3.14 -0.14 0.95
CA ALA A 6 1.96 0.59 0.47
C ALA A 6 0.66 0.15 1.18
N PRO A 7 -0.27 1.07 1.42
CA PRO A 7 -1.60 0.71 1.89
C PRO A 7 -2.37 0.00 0.78
N MET A 8 -2.94 -1.17 1.10
CA MET A 8 -3.82 -1.93 0.19
C MET A 8 -5.11 -2.26 0.92
N GLU A 9 -6.19 -1.56 0.53
CA GLU A 9 -7.52 -1.73 1.15
C GLU A 9 -7.96 -3.20 1.10
N GLY A 10 -8.44 -3.71 2.24
CA GLY A 10 -8.84 -5.10 2.39
C GLY A 10 -7.68 -6.10 2.58
N VAL A 11 -6.46 -5.74 2.21
CA VAL A 11 -5.29 -6.66 2.15
C VAL A 11 -4.32 -6.42 3.31
N THR A 12 -3.78 -5.22 3.43
CA THR A 12 -2.72 -4.91 4.41
C THR A 12 -3.29 -4.39 5.74
N SER A 13 -4.17 -5.17 6.37
CA SER A 13 -4.72 -4.87 7.72
C SER A 13 -3.62 -4.90 8.79
N TYR A 14 -3.96 -4.43 10.00
CA TYR A 14 -3.02 -4.46 11.13
C TYR A 14 -2.50 -5.88 11.43
N ILE A 15 -3.34 -6.91 11.28
CA ILE A 15 -2.94 -8.31 11.44
C ILE A 15 -1.85 -8.66 10.43
N TYR A 16 -2.07 -8.33 9.16
CA TYR A 16 -1.10 -8.57 8.10
C TYR A 16 0.22 -7.82 8.39
N ARG A 17 0.15 -6.51 8.66
CA ARG A 17 1.34 -5.68 8.89
C ARG A 17 2.18 -6.17 10.06
N ARG A 18 1.55 -6.51 11.18
CA ARG A 18 2.20 -7.01 12.38
C ARG A 18 2.94 -8.33 12.14
N ILE A 19 2.28 -9.28 11.48
CA ILE A 19 2.89 -10.59 11.18
C ILE A 19 3.98 -10.43 10.13
N HIS A 20 3.75 -9.64 9.09
CA HIS A 20 4.76 -9.37 8.07
C HIS A 20 6.02 -8.74 8.68
N ALA A 21 5.90 -7.70 9.47
CA ALA A 21 7.05 -7.02 10.08
C ALA A 21 7.87 -7.94 11.00
N ARG A 22 7.18 -8.83 11.73
CA ARG A 22 7.82 -9.81 12.62
C ARG A 22 8.60 -10.88 11.85
N MET A 23 8.06 -11.36 10.72
CA MET A 23 8.62 -12.50 10.00
C MET A 23 9.52 -12.09 8.83
N PHE A 24 9.25 -10.94 8.22
CA PHE A 24 9.96 -10.45 7.05
C PHE A 24 10.44 -9.00 7.26
N PRO A 25 11.46 -8.78 8.08
CA PRO A 25 12.01 -7.44 8.32
C PRO A 25 12.58 -6.85 7.03
N GLY A 26 12.57 -5.52 6.93
CA GLY A 26 13.16 -4.81 5.78
C GLY A 26 12.35 -3.62 5.30
N ALA A 27 11.05 -3.54 5.56
CA ALA A 27 10.29 -2.30 5.40
C ALA A 27 10.60 -1.32 6.54
N ASP A 28 10.84 -0.04 6.21
CA ASP A 28 11.10 1.01 7.18
C ASP A 28 9.81 1.66 7.67
N VAL A 29 8.84 1.81 6.76
CA VAL A 29 7.57 2.50 7.02
C VAL A 29 6.41 1.66 6.48
N TYR A 30 5.36 1.54 7.27
CA TYR A 30 4.09 0.95 6.87
C TYR A 30 3.03 2.03 6.74
N TYR A 31 2.24 1.99 5.67
CA TYR A 31 1.08 2.86 5.51
C TYR A 31 -0.20 2.06 5.74
N ALA A 32 -1.07 2.57 6.59
CA ALA A 32 -2.37 1.94 6.83
C ALA A 32 -3.32 2.15 5.64
N PRO A 33 -4.20 1.19 5.32
CA PRO A 33 -5.34 1.45 4.46
C PRO A 33 -6.12 2.68 4.94
N PHE A 34 -6.67 3.43 3.99
CA PHE A 34 -7.22 4.74 4.29
C PHE A 34 -8.46 4.69 5.19
N ILE A 35 -8.56 5.65 6.09
CA ILE A 35 -9.79 6.05 6.75
C ILE A 35 -10.47 7.10 5.87
N ALA A 36 -11.77 6.97 5.64
CA ALA A 36 -12.54 7.86 4.80
C ALA A 36 -13.63 8.57 5.63
N PRO A 37 -13.29 9.68 6.32
CA PRO A 37 -14.28 10.44 7.07
C PRO A 37 -15.34 11.04 6.13
N ASP A 38 -16.56 11.19 6.67
CA ASP A 38 -17.62 11.99 6.04
C ASP A 38 -17.40 13.50 6.23
N GLY A 39 -18.34 14.31 5.77
CA GLY A 39 -18.25 15.78 5.89
C GLY A 39 -18.24 16.30 7.33
N ASN A 40 -18.72 15.52 8.29
CA ASN A 40 -18.75 15.82 9.72
C ASN A 40 -17.56 15.23 10.49
N GLY A 41 -16.66 14.53 9.80
CA GLY A 41 -15.50 13.88 10.42
C GLY A 41 -15.78 12.45 10.94
N ASN A 42 -16.99 11.91 10.78
CA ASN A 42 -17.29 10.56 11.22
C ASN A 42 -16.69 9.51 10.27
N TYR A 43 -16.21 8.41 10.82
CA TYR A 43 -15.59 7.31 10.06
C TYR A 43 -15.92 5.95 10.68
N LYS A 44 -15.60 4.88 9.94
CA LYS A 44 -15.81 3.50 10.43
C LYS A 44 -14.85 3.19 11.57
N ILE A 45 -15.38 2.74 12.71
CA ILE A 45 -14.60 2.33 13.88
C ILE A 45 -13.59 1.22 13.52
N SER A 46 -13.98 0.29 12.63
CA SER A 46 -13.07 -0.78 12.19
C SER A 46 -11.82 -0.25 11.45
N SER A 47 -11.96 0.82 10.66
CA SER A 47 -10.82 1.44 9.97
C SER A 47 -9.91 2.18 10.95
N PHE A 48 -10.47 2.81 11.98
CA PHE A 48 -9.69 3.46 13.03
C PHE A 48 -8.98 2.43 13.92
N ARG A 49 -9.66 1.35 14.30
CA ARG A 49 -9.06 0.24 15.05
C ARG A 49 -7.83 -0.35 14.33
N ASP A 50 -7.83 -0.35 13.00
CA ASP A 50 -6.71 -0.84 12.19
C ASP A 50 -5.44 -0.01 12.38
N THR A 51 -5.58 1.23 12.83
CA THR A 51 -4.46 2.17 13.03
C THR A 51 -4.09 2.41 14.50
N LEU A 52 -4.76 1.78 15.46
CA LEU A 52 -4.42 1.96 16.87
C LEU A 52 -2.99 1.48 17.17
N PRO A 53 -2.20 2.22 17.99
CA PRO A 53 -0.83 1.85 18.32
C PRO A 53 -0.68 0.45 18.92
N GLU A 54 -1.60 0.04 19.77
CA GLU A 54 -1.62 -1.30 20.38
C GLU A 54 -1.80 -2.44 19.37
N ASN A 55 -2.43 -2.15 18.21
CA ASN A 55 -2.58 -3.10 17.10
C ASN A 55 -1.37 -3.13 16.18
N ASN A 56 -0.45 -2.16 16.30
CA ASN A 56 0.71 -1.99 15.45
C ASN A 56 2.01 -1.83 16.26
N PRO A 57 2.28 -2.68 17.28
CA PRO A 57 3.42 -2.47 18.17
C PRO A 57 4.75 -2.55 17.41
N GLY A 58 5.63 -1.60 17.67
CA GLY A 58 6.97 -1.56 17.09
C GLY A 58 7.04 -1.18 15.60
N LEU A 59 5.91 -0.83 14.97
CA LEU A 59 5.88 -0.39 13.57
C LEU A 59 6.01 1.13 13.46
N THR A 60 6.82 1.60 12.54
CA THR A 60 6.70 2.96 12.01
C THR A 60 5.48 2.98 11.07
N LEU A 61 4.31 3.29 11.63
CA LEU A 61 3.05 3.33 10.89
C LEU A 61 2.66 4.77 10.58
N VAL A 62 2.27 5.04 9.33
CA VAL A 62 1.64 6.29 8.90
C VAL A 62 0.18 6.02 8.57
N PRO A 63 -0.78 6.57 9.34
CA PRO A 63 -2.20 6.52 9.02
C PRO A 63 -2.48 7.27 7.71
N GLN A 64 -3.42 6.80 6.90
CA GLN A 64 -3.81 7.46 5.66
C GLN A 64 -5.27 7.89 5.69
N LEU A 65 -5.55 9.11 5.23
CA LEU A 65 -6.90 9.65 5.10
C LEU A 65 -7.30 9.84 3.64
N LEU A 66 -8.58 9.60 3.36
CA LEU A 66 -9.22 9.79 2.07
C LEU A 66 -10.31 10.86 2.22
N CYS A 67 -9.95 12.12 2.02
CA CYS A 67 -10.83 13.29 2.16
C CYS A 67 -10.97 14.05 0.84
N SER A 68 -12.01 14.87 0.72
CA SER A 68 -12.21 15.85 -0.35
C SER A 68 -12.31 17.28 0.19
N SER A 69 -12.00 17.48 1.47
CA SER A 69 -11.96 18.80 2.13
C SER A 69 -11.04 18.76 3.35
N ALA A 70 -10.55 19.92 3.76
CA ALA A 70 -9.56 20.03 4.83
C ALA A 70 -10.14 19.80 6.24
N ALA A 71 -11.36 20.26 6.51
CA ALA A 71 -11.92 20.20 7.86
C ALA A 71 -11.99 18.80 8.46
N PRO A 72 -12.56 17.77 7.80
CA PRO A 72 -12.54 16.40 8.32
C PRO A 72 -11.12 15.80 8.37
N PHE A 73 -10.21 16.18 7.46
CA PHE A 73 -8.80 15.77 7.53
C PHE A 73 -8.14 16.28 8.82
N ILE A 74 -8.27 17.58 9.11
CA ILE A 74 -7.68 18.22 10.28
C ILE A 74 -8.29 17.67 11.58
N SER A 75 -9.62 17.43 11.59
CA SER A 75 -10.29 16.84 12.76
C SER A 75 -9.70 15.49 13.12
N VAL A 76 -9.59 14.58 12.15
CA VAL A 76 -9.04 13.24 12.38
C VAL A 76 -7.53 13.29 12.63
N ALA A 77 -6.79 14.23 12.04
CA ALA A 77 -5.36 14.41 12.32
C ALA A 77 -5.10 14.78 13.79
N LYS A 78 -5.97 15.56 14.44
CA LYS A 78 -5.90 15.87 15.88
C LYS A 78 -6.09 14.61 16.74
N GLU A 79 -6.96 13.70 16.34
CA GLU A 79 -7.15 12.43 17.04
C GLU A 79 -5.89 11.55 16.92
N PHE A 80 -5.27 11.50 15.73
CA PHE A 80 -4.01 10.79 15.56
C PHE A 80 -2.86 11.43 16.34
N GLN A 81 -2.80 12.77 16.41
CA GLN A 81 -1.84 13.44 17.27
C GLN A 81 -2.00 13.03 18.75
N ALA A 82 -3.23 12.94 19.24
CA ALA A 82 -3.51 12.50 20.60
C ALA A 82 -3.12 11.04 20.85
N LEU A 83 -3.07 10.19 19.82
CA LEU A 83 -2.56 8.82 19.87
C LEU A 83 -1.03 8.72 19.72
N GLY A 84 -0.33 9.86 19.60
CA GLY A 84 1.14 9.91 19.47
C GLY A 84 1.66 9.79 18.04
N TYR A 85 0.81 9.85 17.02
CA TYR A 85 1.28 9.91 15.63
C TYR A 85 1.86 11.29 15.30
N GLU A 86 3.00 11.29 14.63
CA GLU A 86 3.69 12.52 14.20
C GLU A 86 3.50 12.84 12.71
N GLU A 87 2.94 11.90 11.95
CA GLU A 87 2.70 12.04 10.52
C GLU A 87 1.38 11.40 10.12
N ILE A 88 0.70 12.02 9.16
CA ILE A 88 -0.51 11.52 8.52
C ILE A 88 -0.37 11.65 7.01
N ASN A 89 -0.96 10.73 6.25
CA ASN A 89 -0.88 10.73 4.80
C ASN A 89 -2.22 11.11 4.15
N LEU A 90 -2.19 12.02 3.19
CA LEU A 90 -3.34 12.33 2.33
C LEU A 90 -3.33 11.44 1.09
N ASN A 91 -4.43 10.72 0.85
CA ASN A 91 -4.62 9.92 -0.35
C ASN A 91 -5.19 10.76 -1.51
N VAL A 92 -4.36 11.04 -2.51
CA VAL A 92 -4.71 11.69 -3.79
C VAL A 92 -4.58 10.72 -4.97
N GLY A 93 -4.48 9.41 -4.70
CA GLY A 93 -4.14 8.41 -5.72
C GLY A 93 -5.13 7.27 -5.91
N CYS A 94 -6.12 7.05 -5.03
CA CYS A 94 -7.06 5.94 -5.15
C CYS A 94 -7.89 6.06 -6.43
N PRO A 95 -7.84 5.07 -7.36
CA PRO A 95 -8.52 5.16 -8.67
C PRO A 95 -9.94 4.60 -8.67
N SER A 96 -10.43 4.07 -7.54
CA SER A 96 -11.75 3.43 -7.42
C SER A 96 -12.87 4.36 -7.88
N GLY A 97 -13.79 3.87 -8.71
CA GLY A 97 -14.90 4.66 -9.21
C GLY A 97 -15.77 5.27 -8.10
N THR A 98 -16.01 4.52 -7.02
CA THR A 98 -16.78 4.98 -5.85
C THR A 98 -16.07 6.08 -5.05
N VAL A 99 -14.76 6.15 -5.12
CA VAL A 99 -13.92 7.18 -4.49
C VAL A 99 -13.91 8.43 -5.38
N VAL A 100 -13.63 8.23 -6.66
CA VAL A 100 -13.52 9.28 -7.68
C VAL A 100 -14.84 10.05 -7.87
N SER A 101 -15.99 9.35 -7.84
CA SER A 101 -17.32 9.99 -7.95
C SER A 101 -17.62 10.95 -6.79
N LYS A 102 -16.90 10.83 -5.67
CA LYS A 102 -17.00 11.72 -4.50
C LYS A 102 -15.87 12.76 -4.44
N HIS A 103 -15.19 13.01 -5.56
CA HIS A 103 -14.03 13.91 -5.65
C HIS A 103 -12.92 13.60 -4.63
N LYS A 104 -12.76 12.34 -4.21
CA LYS A 104 -11.71 11.84 -3.30
C LYS A 104 -10.63 11.07 -4.06
N GLY A 105 -9.48 10.86 -3.43
CA GLY A 105 -8.37 10.13 -4.03
C GLY A 105 -7.92 10.76 -5.35
N SER A 106 -7.72 9.97 -6.41
CA SER A 106 -7.34 10.52 -7.72
C SER A 106 -8.42 11.41 -8.37
N GLY A 107 -9.65 11.42 -7.83
CA GLY A 107 -10.69 12.35 -8.25
C GLY A 107 -10.35 13.82 -7.98
N MET A 108 -9.47 14.10 -7.01
CA MET A 108 -8.96 15.44 -6.70
C MET A 108 -8.09 16.00 -7.83
N LEU A 109 -7.45 15.14 -8.63
CA LEU A 109 -6.59 15.56 -9.75
C LEU A 109 -7.37 16.16 -10.95
N ARG A 110 -8.70 16.10 -10.93
CA ARG A 110 -9.55 16.70 -11.98
C ARG A 110 -9.66 18.21 -11.87
N ASP A 111 -9.47 18.77 -10.68
CA ASP A 111 -9.60 20.17 -10.39
C ASP A 111 -8.40 20.63 -9.55
N LEU A 112 -7.42 21.19 -10.25
CA LEU A 112 -6.15 21.59 -9.64
C LEU A 112 -6.32 22.81 -8.71
N ALA A 113 -7.28 23.69 -8.98
CA ALA A 113 -7.55 24.82 -8.11
C ALA A 113 -8.18 24.38 -6.78
N ALA A 114 -9.09 23.39 -6.83
CA ALA A 114 -9.65 22.79 -5.63
C ALA A 114 -8.58 22.00 -4.85
N LEU A 115 -7.69 21.27 -5.52
CA LEU A 115 -6.57 20.56 -4.88
C LEU A 115 -5.64 21.54 -4.15
N ASP A 116 -5.28 22.65 -4.80
CA ASP A 116 -4.44 23.70 -4.21
C ASP A 116 -5.08 24.30 -2.96
N GLY A 117 -6.37 24.64 -3.02
CA GLY A 117 -7.13 25.18 -1.87
C GLY A 117 -7.19 24.20 -0.69
N ILE A 118 -7.47 22.93 -0.96
CA ILE A 118 -7.51 21.89 0.09
C ILE A 118 -6.13 21.73 0.76
N LEU A 119 -5.05 21.74 -0.01
CA LEU A 119 -3.70 21.64 0.53
C LEU A 119 -3.35 22.87 1.34
N ALA A 120 -3.70 24.08 0.86
CA ALA A 120 -3.48 25.33 1.61
C ALA A 120 -4.13 25.26 3.00
N ASP A 121 -5.40 24.85 3.06
CA ASP A 121 -6.13 24.74 4.34
C ASP A 121 -5.55 23.67 5.25
N ILE A 122 -5.16 22.51 4.70
CA ILE A 122 -4.54 21.41 5.48
C ILE A 122 -3.21 21.88 6.07
N PHE A 123 -2.32 22.46 5.27
CA PHE A 123 -1.00 22.87 5.74
C PHE A 123 -1.02 24.09 6.66
N ALA A 124 -2.09 24.90 6.60
CA ALA A 124 -2.29 26.01 7.54
C ALA A 124 -2.70 25.56 8.95
N ALA A 125 -3.36 24.39 9.10
CA ALA A 125 -4.03 24.04 10.36
C ALA A 125 -3.78 22.59 10.86
N CYS A 126 -3.13 21.73 10.07
CA CYS A 126 -2.84 20.37 10.50
C CYS A 126 -1.75 20.36 11.59
N PRO A 127 -1.98 19.70 12.75
CA PRO A 127 -1.05 19.78 13.89
C PRO A 127 0.16 18.85 13.79
N ILE A 128 0.16 17.94 12.82
CA ILE A 128 1.24 16.96 12.59
C ILE A 128 1.71 17.00 11.14
N ARG A 129 2.86 16.39 10.85
CA ARG A 129 3.41 16.35 9.48
C ARG A 129 2.44 15.68 8.52
N VAL A 130 2.37 16.22 7.30
CA VAL A 130 1.52 15.69 6.24
C VAL A 130 2.37 15.20 5.09
N SER A 131 2.25 13.90 4.77
CA SER A 131 2.72 13.32 3.51
C SER A 131 1.56 13.15 2.53
N VAL A 132 1.88 13.05 1.25
CA VAL A 132 0.89 12.90 0.19
C VAL A 132 1.20 11.66 -0.65
N LYS A 133 0.20 10.82 -0.91
CA LYS A 133 0.29 9.74 -1.88
C LYS A 133 -0.60 10.03 -3.08
N THR A 134 0.01 10.20 -4.25
CA THR A 134 -0.66 10.65 -5.48
C THR A 134 -0.43 9.72 -6.66
N ARG A 135 -1.10 10.03 -7.78
CA ARG A 135 -0.78 9.58 -9.14
C ARG A 135 -0.27 10.77 -9.97
N MET A 136 0.25 10.49 -11.15
CA MET A 136 0.79 11.51 -12.06
C MET A 136 -0.30 12.30 -12.79
N GLY A 137 -1.52 11.77 -12.87
CA GLY A 137 -2.62 12.46 -13.53
C GLY A 137 -3.94 11.72 -13.35
N PHE A 138 -5.01 12.35 -13.82
CA PHE A 138 -6.34 11.76 -13.88
C PHE A 138 -6.57 11.01 -15.20
N ALA A 139 -6.34 11.65 -16.34
CA ALA A 139 -6.53 11.06 -17.66
C ALA A 139 -5.21 10.63 -18.32
N ASP A 140 -4.11 11.35 -18.06
CA ASP A 140 -2.80 11.10 -18.64
C ASP A 140 -1.67 11.45 -17.67
N THR A 141 -0.51 10.76 -17.78
CA THR A 141 0.69 11.08 -16.99
C THR A 141 1.32 12.41 -17.35
N ALA A 142 1.08 12.93 -18.55
CA ALA A 142 1.50 14.27 -18.99
C ALA A 142 0.84 15.41 -18.20
N GLU A 143 -0.18 15.12 -17.38
CA GLU A 143 -0.77 16.08 -16.44
C GLU A 143 0.10 16.33 -15.21
N PHE A 144 1.20 15.58 -15.02
CA PHE A 144 1.99 15.63 -13.79
C PHE A 144 2.71 16.97 -13.55
N PRO A 145 3.33 17.67 -14.54
CA PRO A 145 4.03 18.92 -14.28
C PRO A 145 3.20 19.98 -13.56
N PRO A 146 1.96 20.35 -13.98
CA PRO A 146 1.14 21.31 -13.23
C PRO A 146 0.68 20.79 -11.85
N ILE A 147 0.52 19.47 -11.68
CA ILE A 147 0.23 18.86 -10.37
C ILE A 147 1.44 19.01 -9.45
N ALA A 148 2.64 18.75 -9.97
CA ALA A 148 3.90 18.89 -9.25
C ALA A 148 4.14 20.33 -8.78
N GLU A 149 3.79 21.35 -9.60
CA GLU A 149 3.87 22.76 -9.22
C GLU A 149 3.01 23.07 -7.99
N ILE A 150 1.82 22.48 -7.87
CA ILE A 150 0.99 22.64 -6.69
C ILE A 150 1.67 22.05 -5.46
N TYR A 151 2.16 20.80 -5.55
CA TYR A 151 2.81 20.17 -4.40
C TYR A 151 4.05 20.93 -3.89
N ARG A 152 4.84 21.56 -4.79
CA ARG A 152 6.01 22.36 -4.40
C ARG A 152 5.72 23.56 -3.49
N LYS A 153 4.48 24.05 -3.47
CA LYS A 153 4.07 25.20 -2.65
C LYS A 153 4.00 24.87 -1.16
N TYR A 154 3.89 23.58 -0.80
CA TYR A 154 3.58 23.17 0.56
C TYR A 154 4.72 22.39 1.22
N PRO A 155 4.88 22.45 2.55
CA PRO A 155 5.90 21.73 3.29
C PRO A 155 5.52 20.25 3.48
N ILE A 156 5.37 19.53 2.35
CA ILE A 156 5.06 18.11 2.33
C ILE A 156 6.22 17.33 2.96
N SER A 157 5.94 16.53 4.00
CA SER A 157 6.97 15.74 4.67
C SER A 157 7.56 14.65 3.77
N ARG A 158 6.73 14.12 2.85
CA ARG A 158 7.08 13.11 1.86
C ARG A 158 6.02 13.02 0.77
N LEU A 159 6.44 13.00 -0.48
CA LEU A 159 5.55 12.76 -1.61
C LEU A 159 5.77 11.36 -2.15
N ILE A 160 4.72 10.54 -2.21
CA ILE A 160 4.76 9.22 -2.82
C ILE A 160 3.99 9.27 -4.14
N VAL A 161 4.69 9.04 -5.25
CA VAL A 161 4.09 9.13 -6.59
C VAL A 161 3.93 7.75 -7.19
N HIS A 162 2.68 7.33 -7.39
CA HIS A 162 2.41 6.19 -8.27
C HIS A 162 2.51 6.68 -9.72
N SER A 163 3.56 6.22 -10.41
CA SER A 163 3.95 6.69 -11.75
C SER A 163 2.99 6.22 -12.86
N ARG A 164 1.71 6.42 -12.64
CA ARG A 164 0.57 6.16 -13.55
C ARG A 164 -0.47 7.25 -13.41
N ASP A 165 -1.29 7.42 -14.46
CA ASP A 165 -2.56 8.14 -14.36
C ASP A 165 -3.66 7.28 -13.72
N ARG A 166 -4.82 7.91 -13.45
CA ARG A 166 -6.00 7.19 -12.94
C ARG A 166 -6.67 6.34 -14.03
N ALA A 167 -6.72 6.81 -15.27
CA ALA A 167 -7.45 6.14 -16.36
C ALA A 167 -6.85 4.77 -16.69
N GLY A 168 -5.54 4.66 -16.73
CA GLY A 168 -4.80 3.42 -16.95
C GLY A 168 -4.88 2.43 -15.80
N MET A 169 -5.26 2.89 -14.59
CA MET A 169 -5.34 2.09 -13.36
C MET A 169 -4.07 1.26 -13.09
N TYR A 170 -4.12 -0.05 -13.38
CA TYR A 170 -3.01 -1.00 -13.30
C TYR A 170 -2.68 -1.65 -14.64
N LYS A 171 -3.37 -1.26 -15.72
CA LYS A 171 -3.21 -1.84 -17.06
C LYS A 171 -2.11 -1.15 -17.88
N SER A 172 -1.92 0.15 -17.67
CA SER A 172 -0.80 0.89 -18.27
C SER A 172 0.52 0.54 -17.59
N ARG A 173 1.64 0.74 -18.30
CA ARG A 173 2.97 0.67 -17.67
C ARG A 173 3.23 1.93 -16.85
N PRO A 174 4.02 1.84 -15.75
CA PRO A 174 4.49 3.02 -15.04
C PRO A 174 5.31 3.93 -15.95
N ASP A 175 5.02 5.21 -15.92
CA ASP A 175 5.80 6.24 -16.62
C ASP A 175 6.97 6.69 -15.74
N VAL A 176 8.07 5.95 -15.83
CA VAL A 176 9.28 6.22 -15.03
C VAL A 176 9.99 7.49 -15.53
N ASP A 177 9.97 7.76 -16.83
CA ASP A 177 10.66 8.92 -17.41
C ASP A 177 9.95 10.22 -17.09
N GLY A 178 8.62 10.26 -17.24
CA GLY A 178 7.81 11.41 -16.83
C GLY A 178 7.92 11.68 -15.33
N PHE A 179 8.01 10.64 -14.49
CA PHE A 179 8.29 10.80 -13.06
C PHE A 179 9.70 11.38 -12.83
N ALA A 180 10.72 10.83 -13.48
CA ALA A 180 12.12 11.25 -13.31
C ALA A 180 12.35 12.71 -13.72
N SER A 181 11.65 13.20 -14.74
CA SER A 181 11.78 14.59 -15.23
C SER A 181 11.39 15.63 -14.17
N GLU A 182 10.45 15.30 -13.28
CA GLU A 182 9.98 16.22 -12.24
C GLU A 182 10.71 16.03 -10.89
N LEU A 183 11.43 14.93 -10.69
CA LEU A 183 11.96 14.52 -9.40
C LEU A 183 12.85 15.58 -8.74
N ARG A 184 13.78 16.17 -9.50
CA ARG A 184 14.74 17.18 -9.00
C ARG A 184 14.12 18.51 -8.59
N SER A 185 12.88 18.75 -9.00
CA SER A 185 12.18 20.01 -8.74
C SER A 185 11.55 20.09 -7.35
N PHE A 186 11.43 18.97 -6.64
CA PHE A 186 10.80 18.94 -5.32
C PHE A 186 11.77 19.31 -4.20
N PRO A 187 11.39 20.22 -3.26
CA PRO A 187 12.23 20.63 -2.14
C PRO A 187 12.17 19.65 -0.94
N PHE A 188 11.48 18.53 -1.07
CA PHE A 188 11.24 17.53 -0.02
C PHE A 188 11.45 16.10 -0.57
N PRO A 189 11.53 15.09 0.32
CA PRO A 189 11.71 13.69 -0.07
C PRO A 189 10.59 13.17 -0.97
N VAL A 190 10.98 12.48 -2.07
CA VAL A 190 10.04 11.84 -3.00
C VAL A 190 10.31 10.35 -3.08
N GLU A 191 9.26 9.54 -2.96
CA GLU A 191 9.31 8.09 -3.12
C GLU A 191 8.64 7.67 -4.45
N TYR A 192 9.29 6.75 -5.14
CA TYR A 192 8.70 6.08 -6.29
C TYR A 192 7.73 5.00 -5.86
N ASN A 193 6.59 4.90 -6.53
CA ASN A 193 5.67 3.77 -6.42
C ASN A 193 5.24 3.32 -7.83
N GLY A 194 5.28 2.02 -8.12
CA GLY A 194 4.86 1.44 -9.40
C GLY A 194 5.66 0.18 -9.75
N ASP A 195 4.98 -0.95 -9.92
CA ASP A 195 5.45 -2.25 -10.45
C ASP A 195 6.84 -2.73 -10.00
N ILE A 196 7.15 -2.52 -8.73
CA ILE A 196 8.32 -3.15 -8.12
C ILE A 196 7.90 -4.54 -7.64
N PHE A 197 8.26 -5.55 -8.42
CA PHE A 197 7.95 -6.96 -8.11
C PHE A 197 9.21 -7.79 -7.81
N SER A 198 10.41 -7.25 -8.09
CA SER A 198 11.69 -7.93 -7.89
C SER A 198 12.80 -6.95 -7.52
N PRO A 199 13.93 -7.42 -6.95
CA PRO A 199 15.12 -6.59 -6.78
C PRO A 199 15.64 -6.00 -8.09
N ALA A 200 15.59 -6.75 -9.19
CA ALA A 200 16.01 -6.27 -10.51
C ALA A 200 15.11 -5.12 -11.00
N ALA A 201 13.79 -5.22 -10.80
CA ALA A 201 12.86 -4.13 -11.15
C ALA A 201 13.17 -2.86 -10.34
N ALA A 202 13.47 -2.99 -9.05
CA ALA A 202 13.87 -1.86 -8.22
C ALA A 202 15.18 -1.23 -8.73
N GLN A 203 16.19 -2.03 -9.04
CA GLN A 203 17.47 -1.54 -9.59
C GLN A 203 17.27 -0.78 -10.90
N THR A 204 16.39 -1.27 -11.80
CA THR A 204 16.06 -0.59 -13.05
C THR A 204 15.46 0.79 -12.81
N VAL A 205 14.55 0.92 -11.85
CA VAL A 205 13.96 2.22 -11.49
C VAL A 205 14.99 3.13 -10.85
N LEU A 206 15.80 2.63 -9.92
CA LEU A 206 16.83 3.41 -9.23
C LEU A 206 17.92 3.92 -10.18
N ALA A 207 18.28 3.15 -11.20
CA ALA A 207 19.21 3.60 -12.23
C ALA A 207 18.66 4.79 -13.05
N ARG A 208 17.34 4.89 -13.23
CA ARG A 208 16.67 6.00 -13.93
C ARG A 208 16.32 7.18 -13.03
N CYS A 209 16.13 6.92 -11.75
CA CYS A 209 15.70 7.89 -10.73
C CYS A 209 16.63 7.84 -9.50
N PRO A 210 17.93 8.17 -9.66
CA PRO A 210 18.90 8.03 -8.57
C PRO A 210 18.63 8.97 -7.38
N GLU A 211 17.85 10.04 -7.58
CA GLU A 211 17.51 11.03 -6.57
C GLU A 211 16.30 10.67 -5.70
N VAL A 212 15.61 9.55 -5.96
CA VAL A 212 14.50 9.15 -5.10
C VAL A 212 14.98 8.88 -3.68
N SER A 213 14.23 9.36 -2.70
CA SER A 213 14.52 9.11 -1.28
C SER A 213 14.11 7.70 -0.83
N GLY A 214 13.17 7.08 -1.55
CA GLY A 214 12.64 5.78 -1.22
C GLY A 214 11.81 5.13 -2.33
N ILE A 215 11.41 3.89 -2.07
CA ILE A 215 10.51 3.10 -2.92
C ILE A 215 9.35 2.59 -2.06
N MET A 216 8.12 2.87 -2.49
CA MET A 216 6.94 2.27 -1.90
C MET A 216 6.47 1.05 -2.72
N ILE A 217 6.25 -0.08 -2.06
CA ILE A 217 5.85 -1.33 -2.69
C ILE A 217 4.53 -1.83 -2.10
N GLY A 218 3.58 -2.18 -2.96
CA GLY A 218 2.30 -2.80 -2.58
C GLY A 218 2.23 -4.25 -3.04
N ARG A 219 1.71 -4.48 -4.24
CA ARG A 219 1.44 -5.81 -4.80
C ARG A 219 2.66 -6.74 -4.77
N GLY A 220 3.85 -6.22 -5.06
CA GLY A 220 5.09 -7.00 -5.02
C GLY A 220 5.42 -7.53 -3.63
N ALA A 221 5.23 -6.71 -2.59
CA ALA A 221 5.49 -7.10 -1.21
C ALA A 221 4.41 -8.05 -0.64
N VAL A 222 3.19 -8.02 -1.18
CA VAL A 222 2.16 -9.02 -0.84
C VAL A 222 2.41 -10.33 -1.58
N ALA A 223 2.85 -10.26 -2.83
CA ALA A 223 3.14 -11.44 -3.64
C ALA A 223 4.37 -12.22 -3.13
N ASN A 224 5.39 -11.49 -2.70
CA ASN A 224 6.58 -12.04 -2.06
C ASN A 224 6.86 -11.26 -0.77
N PRO A 225 6.42 -11.75 0.39
CA PRO A 225 6.60 -11.04 1.66
C PRO A 225 8.08 -10.82 2.03
N ALA A 226 9.01 -11.57 1.49
CA ALA A 226 10.45 -11.37 1.69
C ALA A 226 11.06 -10.27 0.79
N LEU A 227 10.27 -9.63 -0.08
CA LEU A 227 10.80 -8.70 -1.08
C LEU A 227 11.64 -7.55 -0.47
N PHE A 228 11.20 -6.95 0.64
CA PHE A 228 12.00 -5.89 1.29
C PHE A 228 13.33 -6.40 1.83
N ARG A 229 13.35 -7.61 2.40
CA ARG A 229 14.58 -8.28 2.83
C ARG A 229 15.51 -8.53 1.63
N MET A 230 14.96 -9.00 0.52
CA MET A 230 15.74 -9.25 -0.72
C MET A 230 16.30 -7.95 -1.30
N LEU A 231 15.58 -6.84 -1.25
CA LEU A 231 16.06 -5.50 -1.64
C LEU A 231 17.24 -5.02 -0.80
N ARG A 232 17.38 -5.52 0.42
CA ARG A 232 18.52 -5.27 1.32
C ARG A 232 19.66 -6.28 1.17
N GLY A 233 19.60 -7.15 0.14
CA GLY A 233 20.60 -8.19 -0.11
C GLY A 233 20.45 -9.44 0.76
N GLY A 234 19.31 -9.60 1.45
CA GLY A 234 18.99 -10.80 2.21
C GLY A 234 18.51 -11.95 1.32
N LYS A 235 18.32 -13.11 1.94
CA LYS A 235 17.92 -14.36 1.25
C LYS A 235 16.53 -14.25 0.60
N ALA A 236 16.31 -15.05 -0.44
CA ALA A 236 15.01 -15.25 -1.07
C ALA A 236 13.98 -15.83 -0.08
N LEU A 237 12.72 -15.79 -0.46
CA LEU A 237 11.63 -16.39 0.30
C LEU A 237 11.81 -17.92 0.33
N GLU A 238 11.72 -18.50 1.51
CA GLU A 238 11.71 -19.97 1.69
C GLU A 238 10.28 -20.47 1.84
N ARG A 239 10.06 -21.73 1.41
CA ARG A 239 8.74 -22.38 1.43
C ARG A 239 8.16 -22.42 2.86
N GLU A 240 8.97 -22.82 3.81
CA GLU A 240 8.62 -22.98 5.22
C GLU A 240 8.30 -21.62 5.87
N GLU A 241 8.98 -20.57 5.45
CA GLU A 241 8.70 -19.21 5.89
C GLU A 241 7.32 -18.76 5.39
N LEU A 242 7.00 -19.00 4.11
CA LEU A 242 5.69 -18.64 3.56
C LEU A 242 4.57 -19.46 4.18
N GLN A 243 4.79 -20.76 4.42
CA GLN A 243 3.82 -21.60 5.11
C GLN A 243 3.56 -21.09 6.53
N SER A 244 4.61 -20.83 7.29
CA SER A 244 4.49 -20.29 8.66
C SER A 244 3.80 -18.92 8.68
N PHE A 245 4.05 -18.08 7.69
CA PHE A 245 3.38 -16.79 7.54
C PHE A 245 1.89 -16.94 7.25
N HIS A 246 1.54 -17.82 6.32
CA HIS A 246 0.16 -18.14 5.99
C HIS A 246 -0.60 -18.67 7.22
N ASP A 247 0.00 -19.61 7.95
CA ASP A 247 -0.63 -20.23 9.10
C ASP A 247 -0.81 -19.22 10.25
N ALA A 248 0.18 -18.37 10.50
CA ALA A 248 0.07 -17.28 11.47
C ALA A 248 -1.04 -16.29 11.10
N LEU A 249 -1.22 -15.95 9.82
CA LEU A 249 -2.32 -15.10 9.36
C LEU A 249 -3.68 -15.77 9.58
N LEU A 250 -3.81 -17.06 9.26
CA LEU A 250 -5.07 -17.80 9.46
C LEU A 250 -5.47 -17.81 10.94
N GLU A 251 -4.54 -18.17 11.82
CA GLU A 251 -4.81 -18.26 13.26
C GLU A 251 -5.16 -16.88 13.85
N GLU A 252 -4.44 -15.82 13.46
CA GLU A 252 -4.75 -14.46 13.94
C GLU A 252 -6.09 -13.93 13.41
N PHE A 253 -6.46 -14.23 12.14
CA PHE A 253 -7.78 -13.87 11.62
C PHE A 253 -8.89 -14.58 12.39
N LEU A 254 -8.74 -15.86 12.73
CA LEU A 254 -9.70 -16.61 13.53
C LEU A 254 -9.75 -16.06 14.96
N ALA A 255 -8.59 -15.81 15.59
CA ALA A 255 -8.50 -15.25 16.94
C ALA A 255 -9.09 -13.84 17.05
N SER A 256 -9.08 -13.06 15.96
CA SER A 256 -9.70 -11.71 15.90
C SER A 256 -11.23 -11.74 15.88
N GLY A 257 -11.86 -12.93 15.89
CA GLY A 257 -13.31 -13.12 15.85
C GLY A 257 -13.89 -13.19 14.44
N LEU A 258 -13.08 -13.27 13.39
CA LEU A 258 -13.59 -13.55 12.05
C LEU A 258 -14.13 -14.97 11.96
N SER A 259 -15.29 -15.15 11.32
CA SER A 259 -15.76 -16.49 11.02
C SER A 259 -14.79 -17.21 10.07
N PRO A 260 -14.74 -18.56 10.08
CA PRO A 260 -13.88 -19.32 9.18
C PRO A 260 -14.02 -18.93 7.70
N VAL A 261 -15.24 -18.63 7.27
CA VAL A 261 -15.53 -18.19 5.88
C VAL A 261 -14.86 -16.84 5.59
N HIS A 262 -14.94 -15.89 6.51
CA HIS A 262 -14.32 -14.58 6.32
C HIS A 262 -12.78 -14.64 6.44
N ALA A 263 -12.24 -15.45 7.35
CA ALA A 263 -10.79 -15.67 7.44
C ALA A 263 -10.23 -16.26 6.13
N MET A 264 -10.89 -17.31 5.60
CA MET A 264 -10.53 -17.89 4.29
C MET A 264 -10.63 -16.86 3.16
N ALA A 265 -11.66 -16.01 3.16
CA ALA A 265 -11.82 -14.98 2.12
C ALA A 265 -10.63 -14.02 2.13
N ARG A 266 -10.20 -13.56 3.32
CA ARG A 266 -9.00 -12.71 3.47
C ARG A 266 -7.74 -13.39 2.95
N LEU A 267 -7.54 -14.67 3.29
CA LEU A 267 -6.39 -15.40 2.79
C LEU A 267 -6.43 -15.64 1.29
N LYS A 268 -7.60 -15.88 0.69
CA LYS A 268 -7.75 -16.01 -0.75
C LYS A 268 -7.42 -14.71 -1.51
N GLU A 269 -7.71 -13.55 -0.92
CA GLU A 269 -7.24 -12.27 -1.46
C GLU A 269 -5.70 -12.21 -1.48
N LEU A 270 -5.02 -12.71 -0.45
CA LEU A 270 -3.57 -12.80 -0.42
C LEU A 270 -3.04 -13.84 -1.42
N TRP A 271 -3.69 -14.99 -1.53
CA TRP A 271 -3.33 -16.04 -2.50
C TRP A 271 -3.38 -15.55 -3.94
N PHE A 272 -4.24 -14.58 -4.26
CA PHE A 272 -4.24 -13.95 -5.59
C PHE A 272 -2.85 -13.40 -5.97
N TYR A 273 -2.11 -12.88 -4.99
CA TYR A 273 -0.76 -12.37 -5.18
C TYR A 273 0.31 -13.46 -4.97
N MET A 274 0.23 -14.21 -3.89
CA MET A 274 1.27 -15.17 -3.47
C MET A 274 1.38 -16.40 -4.37
N GLN A 275 0.34 -16.76 -5.14
CA GLN A 275 0.35 -17.96 -5.98
C GLN A 275 1.51 -18.04 -6.96
N HIS A 276 2.13 -16.93 -7.31
CA HIS A 276 3.23 -16.87 -8.28
C HIS A 276 4.50 -17.60 -7.83
N VAL A 277 4.67 -17.82 -6.53
CA VAL A 277 5.79 -18.61 -6.01
C VAL A 277 5.59 -20.14 -6.20
N PHE A 278 4.46 -20.56 -6.75
CA PHE A 278 4.16 -21.95 -7.13
C PHE A 278 4.03 -22.07 -8.67
N PRO A 279 5.11 -21.95 -9.42
CA PRO A 279 5.06 -21.93 -10.88
C PRO A 279 4.55 -23.26 -11.45
N GLY A 280 3.62 -23.18 -12.42
CA GLY A 280 3.03 -24.36 -13.06
C GLY A 280 1.90 -25.04 -12.27
N GLU A 281 1.67 -24.69 -11.02
CA GLU A 281 0.77 -25.40 -10.10
C GLU A 281 -0.71 -24.87 -10.12
N SER A 282 -1.19 -24.48 -11.30
CA SER A 282 -2.50 -23.84 -11.46
C SER A 282 -3.68 -24.69 -10.93
N LYS A 283 -3.59 -26.02 -10.96
CA LYS A 283 -4.63 -26.91 -10.44
C LYS A 283 -4.70 -26.90 -8.92
N ALA A 284 -3.52 -26.99 -8.25
CA ALA A 284 -3.41 -26.94 -6.79
C ALA A 284 -3.86 -25.56 -6.25
N VAL A 285 -3.40 -24.49 -6.88
CA VAL A 285 -3.83 -23.11 -6.55
C VAL A 285 -5.37 -22.95 -6.72
N LYS A 286 -5.95 -23.45 -7.80
CA LYS A 286 -7.40 -23.43 -7.99
C LYS A 286 -8.17 -24.19 -6.93
N ALA A 287 -7.60 -25.27 -6.35
CA ALA A 287 -8.23 -25.98 -5.24
C ALA A 287 -8.34 -25.10 -3.99
N VAL A 288 -7.29 -24.30 -3.68
CA VAL A 288 -7.32 -23.31 -2.57
C VAL A 288 -8.47 -22.33 -2.79
N PHE A 289 -8.61 -21.74 -4.00
CA PHE A 289 -9.68 -20.78 -4.29
C PHE A 289 -11.08 -21.40 -4.25
N LYS A 290 -11.23 -22.67 -4.66
CA LYS A 290 -12.52 -23.38 -4.71
C LYS A 290 -12.99 -23.95 -3.37
N SER A 291 -12.12 -24.04 -2.36
CA SER A 291 -12.47 -24.54 -1.03
C SER A 291 -13.63 -23.77 -0.43
N LYS A 292 -14.60 -24.46 0.17
CA LYS A 292 -15.80 -23.84 0.78
C LYS A 292 -15.78 -23.95 2.31
N THR A 293 -15.08 -24.93 2.85
CA THR A 293 -14.95 -25.17 4.28
C THR A 293 -13.50 -24.97 4.73
N LEU A 294 -13.30 -24.68 6.01
CA LEU A 294 -11.96 -24.54 6.57
C LEU A 294 -11.13 -25.84 6.48
N PRO A 295 -11.68 -27.03 6.72
CA PRO A 295 -10.94 -28.29 6.48
C PRO A 295 -10.49 -28.47 5.01
N ASP A 296 -11.37 -28.20 4.04
CA ASP A 296 -11.00 -28.29 2.62
C ASP A 296 -9.89 -27.29 2.27
N TYR A 297 -10.00 -26.06 2.80
CA TYR A 297 -9.00 -25.02 2.60
C TYR A 297 -7.64 -25.46 3.16
N ARG A 298 -7.60 -25.93 4.41
CA ARG A 298 -6.36 -26.42 5.05
C ARG A 298 -5.75 -27.58 4.28
N SER A 299 -6.57 -28.52 3.81
CA SER A 299 -6.09 -29.66 3.00
C SER A 299 -5.48 -29.20 1.67
N ALA A 300 -6.13 -28.26 0.97
CA ALA A 300 -5.63 -27.72 -0.29
C ALA A 300 -4.31 -26.95 -0.10
N VAL A 301 -4.20 -26.14 0.95
CA VAL A 301 -2.97 -25.40 1.29
C VAL A 301 -1.85 -26.36 1.71
N ALA A 302 -2.14 -27.36 2.54
CA ALA A 302 -1.14 -28.37 2.94
C ALA A 302 -0.58 -29.11 1.72
N PHE A 303 -1.45 -29.49 0.76
CA PHE A 303 -1.02 -30.12 -0.49
C PHE A 303 -0.11 -29.17 -1.30
N LEU A 304 -0.47 -27.89 -1.40
CA LEU A 304 0.32 -26.90 -2.13
C LEU A 304 1.73 -26.77 -1.55
N PHE A 305 1.85 -26.71 -0.23
CA PHE A 305 3.15 -26.59 0.44
C PHE A 305 3.96 -27.90 0.48
N SER A 306 3.32 -29.07 0.54
CA SER A 306 4.05 -30.35 0.65
C SER A 306 4.45 -30.96 -0.69
N SER A 307 3.68 -30.71 -1.77
CA SER A 307 3.76 -31.52 -3.00
C SER A 307 4.00 -30.72 -4.28
N CYS A 308 3.86 -29.38 -4.24
CA CYS A 308 3.98 -28.55 -5.43
C CYS A 308 5.37 -27.93 -5.59
N ALA A 309 5.77 -27.60 -6.81
CA ALA A 309 6.99 -26.84 -7.08
C ALA A 309 6.91 -25.46 -6.42
N PHE A 310 8.03 -24.97 -5.87
CA PHE A 310 8.14 -23.69 -5.22
C PHE A 310 9.38 -22.94 -5.69
N ASP A 311 9.24 -21.66 -6.01
CA ASP A 311 10.34 -20.77 -6.35
C ASP A 311 10.17 -19.42 -5.61
N GLY A 312 10.95 -19.23 -4.55
CA GLY A 312 10.95 -18.00 -3.75
C GLY A 312 11.53 -16.78 -4.47
N ASN A 313 12.12 -16.94 -5.65
CA ASN A 313 12.53 -15.86 -6.54
C ASN A 313 11.50 -15.56 -7.63
N SER A 314 10.41 -16.31 -7.69
CA SER A 314 9.34 -16.04 -8.63
C SER A 314 8.56 -14.80 -8.24
N PHE A 315 8.15 -13.99 -9.23
CA PHE A 315 7.55 -12.69 -9.00
C PHE A 315 6.18 -12.58 -9.66
N PHE A 316 5.35 -11.73 -9.06
CA PHE A 316 4.06 -11.34 -9.62
C PHE A 316 4.27 -10.68 -10.99
N SER A 317 3.59 -11.17 -12.01
CA SER A 317 3.44 -10.47 -13.30
C SER A 317 2.07 -9.82 -13.34
N ALA A 318 2.03 -8.49 -13.49
CA ALA A 318 0.79 -7.70 -13.54
C ALA A 318 0.09 -7.84 -14.89
#